data_251efdcf72cadf2242a31208a729c178
#
_entry.id   251efdcf72cadf2242a31208a729c178
#
_cell.length_a   1.000
_cell.length_b   1.000
_cell.length_c   1.000
_cell.angle_alpha   90.00
_cell.angle_beta   90.00
_cell.angle_gamma   90.00
#
_symmetry.space_group_name_H-M   'P 1'
#
loop_
_entity.id
_entity.type
_entity.pdbx_description
1 polymer ?
#
loop_
_entity_poly.entity_id
_entity_poly.type
_entity_poly.pdbx_seq_one_letter_code
_entity_poly.pdbx_strand_id
1 'polypeptide(L)'
;MGTHEDTVRTLETELGLVEQGFRGLTAEQWATPTRLRPLDETKPPWTLFELAGHFDISIGLTVMLMAEPQSGQVGRDRASFFIFPRSEVAPVVYDYAYTMVEGKTPEQMPEVLAATFAKTVEGARSMAPDTVGPGYYAPMRLDEFVASRVVEAVVHGLDLTDALGRAPMCTPEGVAVTAAILDDLLARKTVAGRPPDLADDLAWVRAGSGRGPAHPDPRLPLIG
;
A
#
# COMPACT_ATOMS: atom_id res chain seq x y z
N MET A 1 15.55 1.36 10.42
CA MET A 1 15.17 1.83 9.06
C MET A 1 16.28 2.65 8.46
N GLY A 2 16.45 2.62 7.14
CA GLY A 2 17.38 3.48 6.40
C GLY A 2 17.01 4.97 6.46
N THR A 3 17.75 5.78 5.70
CA THR A 3 17.47 7.22 5.54
C THR A 3 16.18 7.44 4.76
N HIS A 4 15.67 8.66 4.72
CA HIS A 4 14.53 9.04 3.87
C HIS A 4 14.79 8.68 2.40
N GLU A 5 15.99 9.01 1.89
CA GLU A 5 16.38 8.69 0.50
C GLU A 5 16.40 7.18 0.24
N ASP A 6 16.82 6.36 1.22
CA ASP A 6 16.73 4.90 1.10
C ASP A 6 15.28 4.43 0.99
N THR A 7 14.38 5.03 1.77
CA THR A 7 12.95 4.70 1.74
C THR A 7 12.30 5.13 0.42
N VAL A 8 12.64 6.32 -0.10
CA VAL A 8 12.16 6.79 -1.42
C VAL A 8 12.65 5.89 -2.54
N ARG A 9 13.93 5.49 -2.50
CA ARG A 9 14.49 4.55 -3.50
C ARG A 9 13.82 3.17 -3.42
N THR A 10 13.53 2.68 -2.23
CA THR A 10 12.77 1.45 -2.03
C THR A 10 11.36 1.59 -2.64
N LEU A 11 10.67 2.69 -2.35
CA LEU A 11 9.35 2.96 -2.93
C LEU A 11 9.41 2.99 -4.46
N GLU A 12 10.37 3.72 -5.05
CA GLU A 12 10.56 3.79 -6.50
C GLU A 12 10.74 2.39 -7.12
N THR A 13 11.54 1.54 -6.49
CA THR A 13 11.77 0.17 -6.97
C THR A 13 10.48 -0.66 -6.90
N GLU A 14 9.78 -0.62 -5.77
CA GLU A 14 8.50 -1.35 -5.60
C GLU A 14 7.44 -0.88 -6.60
N LEU A 15 7.31 0.43 -6.81
CA LEU A 15 6.38 0.99 -7.79
C LEU A 15 6.74 0.59 -9.22
N GLY A 16 8.04 0.53 -9.55
CA GLY A 16 8.51 0.02 -10.84
C GLY A 16 8.14 -1.44 -11.07
N LEU A 17 8.23 -2.29 -10.03
CA LEU A 17 7.78 -3.67 -10.11
C LEU A 17 6.26 -3.76 -10.31
N VAL A 18 5.48 -2.97 -9.58
CA VAL A 18 4.02 -2.91 -9.74
C VAL A 18 3.64 -2.49 -11.16
N GLU A 19 4.25 -1.43 -11.70
CA GLU A 19 4.02 -0.97 -13.06
C GLU A 19 4.34 -2.07 -14.06
N GLN A 20 5.50 -2.72 -13.93
CA GLN A 20 5.90 -3.84 -14.79
C GLN A 20 4.89 -5.00 -14.71
N GLY A 21 4.32 -5.26 -13.53
CA GLY A 21 3.31 -6.29 -13.30
C GLY A 21 2.02 -6.07 -14.07
N PHE A 22 1.62 -4.81 -14.26
CA PHE A 22 0.44 -4.42 -15.03
C PHE A 22 0.71 -4.33 -16.54
N ARG A 23 1.96 -4.11 -16.95
CA ARG A 23 2.30 -4.04 -18.38
C ARG A 23 2.09 -5.38 -19.09
N GLY A 24 1.48 -5.31 -20.26
CA GLY A 24 1.28 -6.47 -21.12
C GLY A 24 0.24 -7.46 -20.62
N LEU A 25 -0.61 -7.11 -19.66
CA LEU A 25 -1.75 -7.93 -19.27
C LEU A 25 -2.76 -8.00 -20.41
N THR A 26 -3.31 -9.21 -20.64
CA THR A 26 -4.44 -9.40 -21.56
C THR A 26 -5.74 -8.87 -20.96
N ALA A 27 -6.75 -8.64 -21.80
CA ALA A 27 -8.07 -8.21 -21.32
C ALA A 27 -8.66 -9.19 -20.28
N GLU A 28 -8.45 -10.50 -20.44
CA GLU A 28 -8.86 -11.52 -19.49
C GLU A 28 -8.12 -11.36 -18.14
N GLN A 29 -6.81 -11.12 -18.17
CA GLN A 29 -6.03 -10.89 -16.97
C GLN A 29 -6.46 -9.61 -16.24
N TRP A 30 -6.75 -8.52 -16.94
CA TRP A 30 -7.28 -7.31 -16.34
C TRP A 30 -8.61 -7.54 -15.60
N ALA A 31 -9.45 -8.44 -16.12
CA ALA A 31 -10.72 -8.82 -15.49
C ALA A 31 -10.57 -9.87 -14.38
N THR A 32 -9.34 -10.33 -14.08
CA THR A 32 -9.12 -11.32 -13.02
C THR A 32 -9.46 -10.72 -11.65
N PRO A 33 -10.36 -11.33 -10.87
CA PRO A 33 -10.70 -10.85 -9.54
C PRO A 33 -9.52 -11.04 -8.57
N THR A 34 -9.29 -10.04 -7.76
CA THR A 34 -8.35 -10.12 -6.64
C THR A 34 -9.02 -10.79 -5.43
N ARG A 35 -8.24 -11.00 -4.36
CA ARG A 35 -8.78 -11.44 -3.08
C ARG A 35 -9.46 -10.34 -2.26
N LEU A 36 -9.32 -9.08 -2.70
CA LEU A 36 -9.82 -7.89 -1.98
C LEU A 36 -11.35 -7.81 -2.10
N ARG A 37 -12.02 -8.20 -1.04
CA ARG A 37 -13.48 -8.19 -0.98
C ARG A 37 -13.98 -6.96 -0.22
N PRO A 38 -15.04 -6.31 -0.73
CA PRO A 38 -15.71 -5.25 0.01
C PRO A 38 -16.38 -5.79 1.28
N LEU A 39 -16.66 -4.89 2.23
CA LEU A 39 -17.45 -5.23 3.42
C LEU A 39 -18.90 -5.57 3.07
N ASP A 40 -19.43 -4.95 2.02
CA ASP A 40 -20.72 -5.28 1.43
C ASP A 40 -20.55 -6.51 0.52
N GLU A 41 -20.92 -7.67 1.00
CA GLU A 41 -20.79 -8.94 0.28
C GLU A 41 -21.61 -9.02 -1.01
N THR A 42 -22.54 -8.06 -1.24
CA THR A 42 -23.31 -7.97 -2.50
C THR A 42 -22.49 -7.35 -3.63
N LYS A 43 -21.42 -6.65 -3.32
CA LYS A 43 -20.48 -6.07 -4.29
C LYS A 43 -19.42 -7.08 -4.72
N PRO A 44 -18.95 -7.06 -5.99
CA PRO A 44 -17.88 -7.96 -6.45
C PRO A 44 -16.53 -7.62 -5.80
N PRO A 45 -15.57 -8.54 -5.75
CA PRO A 45 -14.19 -8.20 -5.43
C PRO A 45 -13.63 -7.27 -6.51
N TRP A 46 -12.59 -6.45 -6.16
CA TRP A 46 -11.85 -5.75 -7.19
C TRP A 46 -11.23 -6.72 -8.19
N THR A 47 -11.25 -6.35 -9.45
CA THR A 47 -10.39 -6.96 -10.46
C THR A 47 -9.02 -6.27 -10.45
N LEU A 48 -8.10 -6.73 -11.30
CA LEU A 48 -6.81 -6.05 -11.46
C LEU A 48 -6.96 -4.62 -12.00
N PHE A 49 -8.08 -4.34 -12.69
CA PHE A 49 -8.36 -3.00 -13.18
C PHE A 49 -8.68 -2.02 -12.04
N GLU A 50 -9.54 -2.38 -11.10
CA GLU A 50 -9.82 -1.56 -9.92
C GLU A 50 -8.62 -1.52 -8.97
N LEU A 51 -7.83 -2.59 -8.88
CA LEU A 51 -6.58 -2.57 -8.13
C LEU A 51 -5.59 -1.52 -8.69
N ALA A 52 -5.50 -1.39 -10.02
CA ALA A 52 -4.71 -0.32 -10.63
C ALA A 52 -5.27 1.07 -10.30
N GLY A 53 -6.60 1.23 -10.29
CA GLY A 53 -7.24 2.47 -9.82
C GLY A 53 -6.92 2.79 -8.36
N HIS A 54 -6.88 1.78 -7.50
CA HIS A 54 -6.46 1.96 -6.11
C HIS A 54 -5.00 2.41 -6.00
N PHE A 55 -4.08 1.86 -6.79
CA PHE A 55 -2.70 2.33 -6.84
C PHE A 55 -2.61 3.79 -7.28
N ASP A 56 -3.34 4.18 -8.32
CA ASP A 56 -3.33 5.55 -8.83
C ASP A 56 -3.70 6.55 -7.73
N ILE A 57 -4.78 6.32 -6.99
CA ILE A 57 -5.16 7.22 -5.90
C ILE A 57 -4.27 7.09 -4.66
N SER A 58 -4.01 5.88 -4.17
CA SER A 58 -3.30 5.70 -2.89
C SER A 58 -1.86 6.21 -2.94
N ILE A 59 -1.19 6.05 -4.07
CA ILE A 59 0.18 6.56 -4.29
C ILE A 59 0.15 8.05 -4.66
N GLY A 60 -0.77 8.46 -5.55
CA GLY A 60 -0.91 9.86 -6.00
C GLY A 60 -1.28 10.84 -4.89
N LEU A 61 -2.01 10.40 -3.88
CA LEU A 61 -2.31 11.21 -2.68
C LEU A 61 -1.06 11.74 -1.97
N THR A 62 0.09 11.08 -2.08
CA THR A 62 1.35 11.51 -1.46
C THR A 62 1.68 12.96 -1.86
N VAL A 63 1.65 13.25 -3.15
CA VAL A 63 1.97 14.59 -3.66
C VAL A 63 0.89 15.61 -3.26
N MET A 64 -0.38 15.23 -3.36
CA MET A 64 -1.49 16.13 -2.99
C MET A 64 -1.42 16.52 -1.52
N LEU A 65 -1.22 15.54 -0.63
CA LEU A 65 -1.20 15.76 0.81
C LEU A 65 0.03 16.58 1.23
N MET A 66 1.17 16.44 0.55
CA MET A 66 2.40 17.16 0.86
C MET A 66 2.48 18.55 0.19
N ALA A 67 1.65 18.82 -0.83
CA ALA A 67 1.61 20.13 -1.50
C ALA A 67 1.10 21.27 -0.61
N GLU A 68 0.41 20.95 0.49
CA GLU A 68 -0.12 21.92 1.46
C GLU A 68 0.53 21.71 2.84
N PRO A 69 1.79 22.17 3.05
CA PRO A 69 2.45 22.06 4.34
C PRO A 69 1.62 22.66 5.45
N GLN A 70 1.50 21.95 6.55
CA GLN A 70 0.76 22.40 7.73
C GLN A 70 1.73 22.72 8.87
N SER A 71 1.39 23.76 9.64
CA SER A 71 1.99 24.00 10.94
C SER A 71 1.14 23.31 11.99
N GLY A 72 1.70 22.36 12.72
CA GLY A 72 0.93 21.69 13.77
C GLY A 72 1.62 20.45 14.31
N GLN A 73 0.97 19.88 15.31
CA GLN A 73 1.46 18.64 15.93
C GLN A 73 1.20 17.45 14.98
N VAL A 74 2.21 16.65 14.74
CA VAL A 74 2.08 15.38 14.04
C VAL A 74 1.11 14.48 14.80
N GLY A 75 0.06 14.03 14.11
CA GLY A 75 -0.98 13.21 14.71
C GLY A 75 -0.84 11.73 14.44
N ARG A 76 -0.10 11.35 13.38
CA ARG A 76 0.12 9.96 12.97
C ARG A 76 1.55 9.73 12.45
N ASP A 77 2.00 8.51 12.59
CA ASP A 77 3.20 7.95 11.98
C ASP A 77 2.84 6.80 11.02
N ARG A 78 3.85 6.22 10.38
CA ARG A 78 3.72 5.11 9.41
C ARG A 78 2.93 3.90 9.91
N ALA A 79 3.02 3.56 11.19
CA ALA A 79 2.29 2.44 11.76
C ALA A 79 0.84 2.83 12.11
N SER A 80 0.64 3.96 12.80
CA SER A 80 -0.71 4.42 13.14
C SER A 80 -1.52 4.85 11.92
N PHE A 81 -0.89 5.08 10.77
CA PHE A 81 -1.59 5.27 9.49
C PHE A 81 -2.59 4.13 9.21
N PHE A 82 -2.24 2.89 9.53
CA PHE A 82 -3.07 1.71 9.30
C PHE A 82 -4.08 1.42 10.42
N ILE A 83 -4.18 2.29 11.43
CA ILE A 83 -5.18 2.18 12.50
C ILE A 83 -6.34 3.11 12.19
N PHE A 84 -7.41 2.59 11.63
CA PHE A 84 -8.60 3.34 11.25
C PHE A 84 -9.87 2.49 11.44
N PRO A 85 -11.05 3.12 11.59
CA PRO A 85 -12.32 2.40 11.67
C PRO A 85 -12.64 1.79 10.29
N ARG A 86 -12.36 0.51 10.12
CA ARG A 86 -12.51 -0.20 8.85
C ARG A 86 -13.91 -0.08 8.25
N SER A 87 -14.94 -0.11 9.10
CA SER A 87 -16.33 0.03 8.66
C SER A 87 -16.65 1.36 7.98
N GLU A 88 -15.90 2.41 8.29
CA GLU A 88 -16.08 3.73 7.69
C GLU A 88 -15.20 3.93 6.46
N VAL A 89 -13.99 3.41 6.51
CA VAL A 89 -12.95 3.67 5.49
C VAL A 89 -13.02 2.71 4.32
N ALA A 90 -13.20 1.41 4.58
CA ALA A 90 -13.16 0.41 3.52
C ALA A 90 -14.21 0.64 2.41
N PRO A 91 -15.47 1.06 2.69
CA PRO A 91 -16.41 1.40 1.64
C PRO A 91 -15.96 2.57 0.77
N VAL A 92 -15.37 3.60 1.38
CA VAL A 92 -14.86 4.79 0.67
C VAL A 92 -13.69 4.42 -0.24
N VAL A 93 -12.73 3.65 0.26
CA VAL A 93 -11.59 3.17 -0.52
C VAL A 93 -12.06 2.28 -1.66
N TYR A 94 -13.05 1.42 -1.39
CA TYR A 94 -13.63 0.56 -2.41
C TYR A 94 -14.23 1.37 -3.57
N ASP A 95 -15.05 2.36 -3.27
CA ASP A 95 -15.73 3.17 -4.29
C ASP A 95 -14.74 4.07 -5.05
N TYR A 96 -13.69 4.58 -4.38
CA TYR A 96 -12.64 5.36 -5.05
C TYR A 96 -11.88 4.55 -6.12
N ALA A 97 -11.60 3.26 -5.89
CA ALA A 97 -10.92 2.44 -6.88
C ALA A 97 -11.71 2.38 -8.20
N TYR A 98 -13.04 2.25 -8.14
CA TYR A 98 -13.91 2.31 -9.32
C TYR A 98 -13.91 3.71 -9.97
N THR A 99 -14.00 4.76 -9.16
CA THR A 99 -13.97 6.15 -9.67
C THR A 99 -12.68 6.44 -10.43
N MET A 100 -11.54 5.91 -9.96
CA MET A 100 -10.25 6.15 -10.59
C MET A 100 -10.10 5.49 -11.97
N VAL A 101 -10.84 4.44 -12.24
CA VAL A 101 -10.83 3.77 -13.55
C VAL A 101 -11.98 4.18 -14.47
N GLU A 102 -12.93 4.97 -13.96
CA GLU A 102 -14.07 5.43 -14.75
C GLU A 102 -13.61 6.21 -15.99
N GLY A 103 -14.14 5.83 -17.16
CA GLY A 103 -13.78 6.45 -18.44
C GLY A 103 -12.38 6.09 -18.98
N LYS A 104 -11.62 5.23 -18.28
CA LYS A 104 -10.33 4.70 -18.74
C LYS A 104 -10.49 3.29 -19.30
N THR A 105 -9.51 2.87 -20.09
CA THR A 105 -9.39 1.47 -20.51
C THR A 105 -8.23 0.79 -19.78
N PRO A 106 -8.25 -0.54 -19.63
CA PRO A 106 -7.16 -1.28 -19.03
C PRO A 106 -5.79 -0.98 -19.65
N GLU A 107 -5.74 -0.80 -20.98
CA GLU A 107 -4.50 -0.54 -21.72
C GLU A 107 -3.89 0.84 -21.40
N GLN A 108 -4.70 1.79 -20.92
CA GLN A 108 -4.23 3.11 -20.51
C GLN A 108 -3.62 3.11 -19.09
N MET A 109 -3.99 2.15 -18.24
CA MET A 109 -3.59 2.16 -16.83
C MET A 109 -2.07 2.09 -16.60
N PRO A 110 -1.26 1.31 -17.33
CA PRO A 110 0.18 1.32 -17.12
C PRO A 110 0.81 2.72 -17.28
N GLU A 111 0.38 3.50 -18.26
CA GLU A 111 0.88 4.86 -18.47
C GLU A 111 0.37 5.84 -17.41
N VAL A 112 -0.88 5.68 -16.96
CA VAL A 112 -1.44 6.46 -15.84
C VAL A 112 -0.62 6.21 -14.58
N LEU A 113 -0.37 4.95 -14.25
CA LEU A 113 0.43 4.56 -13.08
C LEU A 113 1.87 5.07 -13.17
N ALA A 114 2.52 4.92 -14.34
CA ALA A 114 3.88 5.42 -14.54
C ALA A 114 3.96 6.94 -14.26
N ALA A 115 3.01 7.73 -14.77
CA ALA A 115 2.97 9.16 -14.54
C ALA A 115 2.74 9.51 -13.04
N THR A 116 1.80 8.84 -12.39
CA THR A 116 1.52 9.03 -10.96
C THR A 116 2.71 8.64 -10.09
N PHE A 117 3.35 7.51 -10.37
CA PHE A 117 4.49 7.00 -9.60
C PHE A 117 5.71 7.91 -9.75
N ALA A 118 6.04 8.33 -10.97
CA ALA A 118 7.13 9.27 -11.23
C ALA A 118 6.92 10.59 -10.47
N LYS A 119 5.73 11.17 -10.55
CA LYS A 119 5.38 12.41 -9.85
C LYS A 119 5.49 12.25 -8.31
N THR A 120 5.07 11.10 -7.79
CA THR A 120 5.14 10.80 -6.35
C THR A 120 6.60 10.71 -5.88
N VAL A 121 7.44 9.99 -6.61
CA VAL A 121 8.86 9.82 -6.27
C VAL A 121 9.60 11.17 -6.38
N GLU A 122 9.36 11.94 -7.44
CA GLU A 122 9.93 13.27 -7.61
C GLU A 122 9.52 14.21 -6.48
N GLY A 123 8.22 14.24 -6.14
CA GLY A 123 7.70 15.03 -5.03
C GLY A 123 8.32 14.64 -3.68
N ALA A 124 8.43 13.34 -3.41
CA ALA A 124 9.06 12.84 -2.18
C ALA A 124 10.54 13.20 -2.07
N ARG A 125 11.27 13.28 -3.19
CA ARG A 125 12.69 13.70 -3.22
C ARG A 125 12.87 15.20 -3.09
N SER A 126 11.98 16.00 -3.64
CA SER A 126 12.11 17.45 -3.68
C SER A 126 11.75 18.15 -2.37
N MET A 127 11.05 17.49 -1.48
CA MET A 127 10.59 18.03 -0.20
C MET A 127 11.47 17.56 0.97
N ALA A 128 11.57 18.37 2.02
CA ALA A 128 12.26 17.98 3.25
C ALA A 128 11.51 16.82 3.93
N PRO A 129 12.23 15.80 4.46
CA PRO A 129 11.61 14.60 5.02
C PRO A 129 10.72 14.86 6.24
N ASP A 130 10.97 15.94 6.96
CA ASP A 130 10.19 16.39 8.11
C ASP A 130 9.04 17.33 7.74
N THR A 131 8.80 17.60 6.45
CA THR A 131 7.63 18.35 5.99
C THR A 131 6.37 17.67 6.51
N VAL A 132 5.51 18.43 7.19
CA VAL A 132 4.24 17.95 7.71
C VAL A 132 3.13 18.32 6.74
N GLY A 133 2.39 17.33 6.29
CA GLY A 133 1.21 17.51 5.45
C GLY A 133 -0.07 17.05 6.15
N PRO A 134 -1.23 17.29 5.55
CA PRO A 134 -2.53 16.96 6.16
C PRO A 134 -2.69 15.47 6.51
N GLY A 135 -2.00 14.57 5.83
CA GLY A 135 -2.22 13.13 6.00
C GLY A 135 -3.67 12.72 5.72
N TYR A 136 -3.96 11.43 5.71
CA TYR A 136 -5.31 10.98 5.39
C TYR A 136 -6.32 11.20 6.54
N TYR A 137 -5.90 11.12 7.80
CA TYR A 137 -6.76 11.30 8.99
C TYR A 137 -6.21 12.30 9.99
N ALA A 138 -4.93 12.61 9.91
CA ALA A 138 -4.24 13.55 10.77
C ALA A 138 -2.91 13.93 10.14
N PRO A 139 -2.32 15.07 10.52
CA PRO A 139 -1.05 15.50 9.99
C PRO A 139 0.05 14.45 10.18
N MET A 140 0.81 14.20 9.10
CA MET A 140 1.93 13.26 9.06
C MET A 140 3.18 13.93 8.51
N ARG A 141 4.35 13.43 8.91
CA ARG A 141 5.61 13.77 8.26
C ARG A 141 5.72 13.05 6.92
N LEU A 142 6.42 13.67 5.97
CA LEU A 142 6.65 13.09 4.65
C LEU A 142 7.38 11.75 4.73
N ASP A 143 8.45 11.64 5.51
CA ASP A 143 9.23 10.40 5.67
C ASP A 143 8.37 9.23 6.19
N GLU A 144 7.47 9.50 7.14
CA GLU A 144 6.52 8.51 7.67
C GLU A 144 5.46 8.14 6.62
N PHE A 145 4.97 9.13 5.87
CA PHE A 145 3.97 8.88 4.82
C PHE A 145 4.56 8.07 3.66
N VAL A 146 5.77 8.39 3.19
CA VAL A 146 6.47 7.62 2.16
C VAL A 146 6.68 6.17 2.59
N ALA A 147 7.07 5.94 3.84
CA ALA A 147 7.21 4.58 4.36
C ALA A 147 5.87 3.79 4.32
N SER A 148 4.75 4.45 4.60
CA SER A 148 3.43 3.80 4.47
C SER A 148 3.09 3.46 3.01
N ARG A 149 3.61 4.21 2.03
CA ARG A 149 3.41 3.91 0.59
C ARG A 149 4.23 2.70 0.13
N VAL A 150 5.38 2.42 0.77
CA VAL A 150 6.10 1.15 0.55
C VAL A 150 5.22 -0.04 0.96
N VAL A 151 4.52 0.06 2.09
CA VAL A 151 3.56 -1.00 2.51
C VAL A 151 2.47 -1.20 1.45
N GLU A 152 1.86 -0.12 0.93
CA GLU A 152 0.84 -0.20 -0.12
C GLU A 152 1.41 -0.90 -1.37
N ALA A 153 2.62 -0.51 -1.81
CA ALA A 153 3.23 -1.10 -2.99
C ALA A 153 3.52 -2.60 -2.81
N VAL A 154 4.09 -3.00 -1.67
CA VAL A 154 4.40 -4.40 -1.38
C VAL A 154 3.13 -5.23 -1.22
N VAL A 155 2.19 -4.80 -0.37
CA VAL A 155 1.00 -5.58 -0.02
C VAL A 155 0.06 -5.74 -1.22
N HIS A 156 -0.17 -4.68 -1.98
CA HIS A 156 -1.00 -4.75 -3.18
C HIS A 156 -0.25 -5.32 -4.40
N GLY A 157 1.09 -5.26 -4.41
CA GLY A 157 1.91 -6.05 -5.33
C GLY A 157 1.75 -7.56 -5.12
N LEU A 158 1.58 -8.01 -3.86
CA LEU A 158 1.20 -9.39 -3.55
C LEU A 158 -0.23 -9.72 -4.05
N ASP A 159 -1.19 -8.81 -3.89
CA ASP A 159 -2.56 -9.00 -4.42
C ASP A 159 -2.55 -9.16 -5.95
N LEU A 160 -1.74 -8.37 -6.67
CA LEU A 160 -1.54 -8.48 -8.12
C LEU A 160 -0.95 -9.84 -8.53
N THR A 161 0.15 -10.23 -7.88
CA THR A 161 0.84 -11.48 -8.24
C THR A 161 0.04 -12.71 -7.85
N ASP A 162 -0.63 -12.69 -6.70
CA ASP A 162 -1.48 -13.79 -6.25
C ASP A 162 -2.69 -13.99 -7.20
N ALA A 163 -3.32 -12.90 -7.67
CA ALA A 163 -4.42 -12.97 -8.64
C ALA A 163 -3.97 -13.60 -9.98
N LEU A 164 -2.73 -13.37 -10.38
CA LEU A 164 -2.15 -13.93 -11.61
C LEU A 164 -1.49 -15.31 -11.42
N GLY A 165 -1.47 -15.84 -10.20
CA GLY A 165 -0.75 -17.09 -9.89
C GLY A 165 0.75 -17.00 -10.12
N ARG A 166 1.35 -15.81 -9.93
CA ARG A 166 2.78 -15.54 -10.13
C ARG A 166 3.54 -15.54 -8.80
N ALA A 167 4.85 -15.71 -8.87
CA ALA A 167 5.73 -15.52 -7.71
C ALA A 167 5.61 -14.07 -7.18
N PRO A 168 5.81 -13.85 -5.86
CA PRO A 168 5.82 -12.52 -5.27
C PRO A 168 6.79 -11.58 -6.01
N MET A 169 6.34 -10.37 -6.29
CA MET A 169 7.08 -9.35 -7.01
C MET A 169 7.33 -8.18 -6.08
N CYS A 170 8.23 -8.39 -5.13
CA CYS A 170 8.66 -7.40 -4.15
C CYS A 170 10.15 -7.60 -3.82
N THR A 171 10.83 -6.52 -3.45
CA THR A 171 12.24 -6.58 -3.07
C THR A 171 12.41 -6.96 -1.60
N PRO A 172 13.57 -7.51 -1.21
CA PRO A 172 13.90 -7.72 0.20
C PRO A 172 13.82 -6.43 1.03
N GLU A 173 14.19 -5.28 0.44
CA GLU A 173 14.14 -3.97 1.08
C GLU A 173 12.70 -3.51 1.33
N GLY A 174 11.81 -3.66 0.34
CA GLY A 174 10.37 -3.35 0.48
C GLY A 174 9.70 -4.23 1.53
N VAL A 175 10.02 -5.53 1.51
CA VAL A 175 9.55 -6.50 2.51
C VAL A 175 10.04 -6.12 3.90
N ALA A 176 11.32 -5.74 4.06
CA ALA A 176 11.89 -5.35 5.36
C ALA A 176 11.24 -4.07 5.93
N VAL A 177 11.00 -3.04 5.08
CA VAL A 177 10.27 -1.82 5.50
C VAL A 177 8.85 -2.17 5.96
N THR A 178 8.15 -2.99 5.19
CA THR A 178 6.78 -3.43 5.50
C THR A 178 6.75 -4.24 6.80
N ALA A 179 7.66 -5.17 6.95
CA ALA A 179 7.80 -6.01 8.14
C ALA A 179 8.03 -5.18 9.41
N ALA A 180 8.93 -4.18 9.33
CA ALA A 180 9.19 -3.28 10.46
C ALA A 180 7.96 -2.47 10.87
N ILE A 181 7.13 -2.02 9.91
CA ILE A 181 5.89 -1.31 10.21
C ILE A 181 4.86 -2.23 10.86
N LEU A 182 4.78 -3.48 10.42
CA LEU A 182 3.92 -4.48 11.06
C LEU A 182 4.40 -4.82 12.48
N ASP A 183 5.72 -4.81 12.74
CA ASP A 183 6.27 -4.96 14.10
C ASP A 183 5.87 -3.78 14.99
N ASP A 184 5.97 -2.55 14.48
CA ASP A 184 5.52 -1.36 15.20
C ASP A 184 4.02 -1.43 15.51
N LEU A 185 3.20 -1.93 14.58
CA LEU A 185 1.76 -2.17 14.81
C LEU A 185 1.50 -3.24 15.86
N LEU A 186 2.22 -4.36 15.80
CA LEU A 186 2.10 -5.43 16.77
C LEU A 186 2.50 -4.96 18.17
N ALA A 187 3.60 -4.20 18.27
CA ALA A 187 4.08 -3.65 19.55
C ALA A 187 3.07 -2.70 20.22
N ARG A 188 2.21 -2.04 19.44
CA ARG A 188 1.11 -1.21 19.97
C ARG A 188 -0.05 -2.03 20.54
N LYS A 189 -0.19 -3.27 20.11
CA LYS A 189 -1.25 -4.18 20.58
C LYS A 189 -0.79 -5.07 21.73
N THR A 190 0.51 -5.38 21.82
CA THR A 190 1.05 -6.34 22.79
C THR A 190 2.56 -6.18 22.97
N VAL A 191 3.06 -6.62 24.11
CA VAL A 191 4.51 -6.71 24.38
C VAL A 191 5.14 -7.97 23.78
N ALA A 192 4.32 -8.94 23.33
CA ALA A 192 4.81 -10.14 22.67
C ALA A 192 5.18 -9.82 21.21
N GLY A 193 6.35 -10.24 20.78
CA GLY A 193 6.81 -10.09 19.41
C GLY A 193 6.07 -10.98 18.40
N ARG A 194 6.62 -11.10 17.20
CA ARG A 194 6.13 -11.99 16.14
C ARG A 194 6.00 -13.43 16.63
N PRO A 195 5.00 -14.19 16.14
CA PRO A 195 5.00 -15.64 16.30
C PRO A 195 6.32 -16.25 15.78
N PRO A 196 6.93 -17.22 16.50
CA PRO A 196 8.23 -17.79 16.11
C PRO A 196 8.26 -18.44 14.72
N ASP A 197 7.14 -18.95 14.25
CA ASP A 197 6.96 -19.54 12.92
C ASP A 197 6.83 -18.50 11.80
N LEU A 198 6.74 -17.21 12.13
CA LEU A 198 6.73 -16.07 11.21
C LEU A 198 8.04 -15.26 11.29
N ALA A 199 9.17 -15.92 11.52
CA ALA A 199 10.49 -15.27 11.57
C ALA A 199 10.95 -14.74 10.19
N ASP A 200 10.52 -15.36 9.09
CA ASP A 200 10.75 -14.87 7.73
C ASP A 200 9.91 -13.63 7.45
N ASP A 201 10.53 -12.56 6.95
CA ASP A 201 9.86 -11.27 6.76
C ASP A 201 8.73 -11.33 5.72
N LEU A 202 8.87 -12.10 4.65
CA LEU A 202 7.80 -12.21 3.65
C LEU A 202 6.61 -13.02 4.20
N ALA A 203 6.89 -14.10 4.93
CA ALA A 203 5.86 -14.87 5.63
C ALA A 203 5.13 -13.99 6.67
N TRP A 204 5.88 -13.15 7.40
CA TRP A 204 5.34 -12.17 8.34
C TRP A 204 4.46 -11.14 7.64
N VAL A 205 4.94 -10.54 6.55
CA VAL A 205 4.16 -9.57 5.75
C VAL A 205 2.86 -10.19 5.24
N ARG A 206 2.90 -11.41 4.72
CA ARG A 206 1.71 -12.12 4.27
C ARG A 206 0.70 -12.38 5.39
N ALA A 207 1.15 -12.85 6.54
CA ALA A 207 0.28 -13.13 7.68
C ALA A 207 -0.27 -11.81 8.30
N GLY A 208 0.60 -10.83 8.50
CA GLY A 208 0.27 -9.54 9.11
C GLY A 208 -0.66 -8.69 8.25
N SER A 209 -0.60 -8.82 6.94
CA SER A 209 -1.49 -8.14 5.99
C SER A 209 -2.68 -8.98 5.53
N GLY A 210 -2.85 -10.20 6.04
CA GLY A 210 -3.92 -11.10 5.61
C GLY A 210 -3.76 -11.65 4.19
N ARG A 211 -2.56 -11.62 3.60
CA ARG A 211 -2.24 -12.14 2.25
C ARG A 211 -1.69 -13.56 2.27
N GLY A 212 -1.70 -14.19 3.42
CA GLY A 212 -1.37 -15.60 3.63
C GLY A 212 -2.57 -16.46 3.98
N PRO A 213 -2.34 -17.75 4.28
CA PRO A 213 -3.31 -18.59 4.95
C PRO A 213 -3.70 -17.98 6.31
N ALA A 214 -4.92 -18.29 6.79
CA ALA A 214 -5.32 -17.87 8.13
C ALA A 214 -4.32 -18.39 9.17
N HIS A 215 -3.77 -17.49 9.98
CA HIS A 215 -2.84 -17.85 11.04
C HIS A 215 -3.60 -18.07 12.35
N PRO A 216 -3.21 -19.05 13.18
CA PRO A 216 -3.92 -19.34 14.43
C PRO A 216 -3.76 -18.27 15.51
N ASP A 217 -2.78 -17.37 15.38
CA ASP A 217 -2.61 -16.24 16.28
C ASP A 217 -3.76 -15.24 16.11
N PRO A 218 -4.60 -15.02 17.17
CA PRO A 218 -5.77 -14.15 17.06
C PRO A 218 -5.44 -12.65 16.89
N ARG A 219 -4.15 -12.27 16.99
CA ARG A 219 -3.69 -10.90 16.75
C ARG A 219 -3.62 -10.56 15.25
N LEU A 220 -3.64 -11.58 14.38
CA LEU A 220 -3.50 -11.44 12.92
C LEU A 220 -4.84 -11.55 12.19
N PRO A 221 -5.01 -10.84 11.07
CA PRO A 221 -4.06 -9.88 10.52
C PRO A 221 -4.01 -8.56 11.30
N LEU A 222 -2.92 -7.79 11.11
CA LEU A 222 -2.75 -6.46 11.71
C LEU A 222 -3.38 -5.35 10.87
N ILE A 223 -3.31 -5.53 9.54
CA ILE A 223 -3.89 -4.67 8.50
C ILE A 223 -4.66 -5.56 7.51
N GLY A 224 -5.73 -5.05 6.89
CA GLY A 224 -6.51 -5.82 5.93
C GLY A 224 -7.89 -5.25 5.68
#